data_0f78234d37602ce5c055ec0f9cf374ec
#
_entry.id   0f78234d37602ce5c055ec0f9cf374ec
#
_cell.length_a   1.000
_cell.length_b   1.000
_cell.length_c   1.000
_cell.angle_alpha   90.00
_cell.angle_beta   90.00
_cell.angle_gamma   90.00
#
_symmetry.space_group_name_H-M   'P 1'
#
loop_
_entity.id
_entity.type
_entity.pdbx_description
1 polymer ?
#
loop_
_entity_poly.entity_id
_entity_poly.type
_entity_poly.pdbx_seq_one_letter_code
_entity_poly.pdbx_strand_id
1 'polypeptide(L)'
;MNQTKCIFYSAILMIFCAPAVHSQNLTDIYCGHLLNTETGNWLRNALIKVDQGSGRVKELASYTTVSKDNSGSSLDLSDQFCLPGLIDMHTHISEDVSGDLIEFYTISQEEQLKIGRVNARITLMAGFTTVRDVGVYIAWTDKKLRDEIDAKMTPGPRMKVAGYYLTIPGGGGEVAVPGYEGEVPDHIRAGVARGADAFREKAKRVIEGGADHIKLIASGAVLAYGSLPGSPEMTQEEIAAVVEEAQKTGIRVTAHAHGALSIKQAILAGVKSIEHASLIDDEGIELARINGVSLTMDVYNGDYINEMGLLDGMPEEFLEKNRETTEIQRANFRKAHQAGVKIVFGTDAGVYPHGQNAKQFSYMTKHGMTKLEAIQAATVRAAEVLGMSQEIGQVEEGFFADIITVSNNPLIDIKSLEDIQYVIKEGYLYKDRNKQ
;
A
#
# COMPACT_ATOMS: atom_id res chain seq x y z
N MET A 1 11.55 28.83 -44.84
CA MET A 1 12.58 27.79 -44.57
C MET A 1 12.74 27.72 -43.07
N ASN A 2 11.96 26.88 -42.43
CA ASN A 2 12.12 26.58 -40.99
C ASN A 2 12.28 25.05 -40.89
N GLN A 3 13.46 24.64 -40.49
CA GLN A 3 13.77 23.23 -40.26
C GLN A 3 13.32 22.84 -38.85
N THR A 4 12.28 22.04 -38.79
CA THR A 4 11.82 21.37 -37.57
C THR A 4 12.77 20.21 -37.31
N LYS A 5 13.56 20.29 -36.23
CA LYS A 5 14.38 19.17 -35.76
C LYS A 5 13.49 18.19 -35.00
N CYS A 6 13.12 17.09 -35.62
CA CYS A 6 12.62 15.90 -34.94
C CYS A 6 13.76 15.28 -34.15
N ILE A 7 13.67 15.31 -32.84
CA ILE A 7 14.56 14.54 -31.95
C ILE A 7 13.90 13.19 -31.77
N PHE A 8 14.42 12.18 -32.46
CA PHE A 8 14.07 10.77 -32.21
C PHE A 8 14.74 10.32 -30.90
N TYR A 9 13.97 10.17 -29.83
CA TYR A 9 14.38 9.38 -28.70
C TYR A 9 14.21 7.90 -29.07
N SER A 10 15.31 7.26 -29.46
CA SER A 10 15.38 5.80 -29.55
C SER A 10 15.42 5.23 -28.14
N ALA A 11 14.28 4.85 -27.61
CA ALA A 11 14.21 3.99 -26.43
C ALA A 11 14.85 2.64 -26.79
N ILE A 12 16.07 2.42 -26.32
CA ILE A 12 16.70 1.10 -26.33
C ILE A 12 15.94 0.26 -25.31
N LEU A 13 15.02 -0.54 -25.80
CA LEU A 13 14.33 -1.59 -25.03
C LEU A 13 15.41 -2.67 -24.72
N MET A 14 16.17 -2.47 -23.63
CA MET A 14 16.94 -3.56 -23.05
C MET A 14 15.93 -4.57 -22.49
N ILE A 15 15.72 -5.65 -23.23
CA ILE A 15 15.08 -6.86 -22.71
C ILE A 15 16.04 -7.39 -21.64
N PHE A 16 15.89 -6.91 -20.41
CA PHE A 16 16.45 -7.58 -19.24
C PHE A 16 15.69 -8.90 -19.12
N CYS A 17 16.27 -9.96 -19.69
CA CYS A 17 15.98 -11.31 -19.24
C CYS A 17 16.43 -11.33 -17.76
N ALA A 18 15.55 -10.96 -16.85
CA ALA A 18 15.83 -11.02 -15.42
C ALA A 18 16.16 -12.48 -15.12
N PRO A 19 17.33 -12.78 -14.53
CA PRO A 19 17.59 -14.13 -14.08
C PRO A 19 16.45 -14.53 -13.16
N ALA A 20 15.92 -15.73 -13.34
CA ALA A 20 14.96 -16.31 -12.41
C ALA A 20 15.52 -16.09 -11.01
N VAL A 21 14.81 -15.33 -10.18
CA VAL A 21 15.21 -15.12 -8.79
C VAL A 21 15.11 -16.50 -8.15
N HIS A 22 16.25 -17.17 -8.02
CA HIS A 22 16.33 -18.41 -7.27
C HIS A 22 16.14 -18.02 -5.80
N SER A 23 14.88 -17.95 -5.38
CA SER A 23 14.55 -17.76 -3.99
C SER A 23 15.05 -19.02 -3.23
N GLN A 24 16.01 -18.78 -2.34
CA GLN A 24 16.54 -19.84 -1.49
C GLN A 24 15.53 -20.11 -0.38
N ASN A 25 15.10 -21.36 -0.24
CA ASN A 25 14.21 -21.77 0.84
C ASN A 25 15.02 -21.98 2.13
N LEU A 26 14.69 -21.27 3.19
CA LEU A 26 15.42 -21.25 4.45
C LEU A 26 14.76 -22.15 5.50
N THR A 27 15.57 -22.82 6.33
CA THR A 27 15.11 -23.57 7.50
C THR A 27 15.50 -22.91 8.81
N ASP A 28 16.67 -22.28 8.87
CA ASP A 28 17.23 -21.66 10.06
C ASP A 28 17.72 -20.23 9.74
N ILE A 29 17.19 -19.25 10.47
CA ILE A 29 17.60 -17.86 10.35
C ILE A 29 18.15 -17.40 11.69
N TYR A 30 19.43 -17.06 11.73
CA TYR A 30 20.15 -16.58 12.91
C TYR A 30 20.15 -15.07 12.92
N CYS A 31 19.34 -14.44 13.77
CA CYS A 31 19.20 -13.01 13.86
C CYS A 31 19.88 -12.44 15.11
N GLY A 32 20.71 -11.41 14.96
CA GLY A 32 21.40 -10.79 16.10
C GLY A 32 20.46 -10.06 17.04
N HIS A 33 19.52 -9.31 16.47
CA HIS A 33 18.52 -8.53 17.21
C HIS A 33 17.18 -8.63 16.50
N LEU A 34 16.20 -9.31 17.09
CA LEU A 34 14.84 -9.42 16.56
C LEU A 34 13.90 -8.52 17.33
N LEU A 35 13.21 -7.59 16.63
CA LEU A 35 12.25 -6.68 17.23
C LEU A 35 10.93 -7.40 17.51
N ASN A 36 10.49 -7.39 18.75
CA ASN A 36 9.10 -7.61 19.08
C ASN A 36 8.37 -6.27 18.85
N THR A 37 7.56 -6.20 17.80
CA THR A 37 6.91 -4.94 17.37
C THR A 37 5.77 -4.52 18.28
N GLU A 38 5.20 -5.43 19.05
CA GLU A 38 4.16 -5.11 20.03
C GLU A 38 4.72 -4.34 21.24
N THR A 39 5.85 -4.84 21.78
CA THR A 39 6.44 -4.29 23.02
C THR A 39 7.59 -3.31 22.79
N GLY A 40 8.22 -3.32 21.60
CA GLY A 40 9.43 -2.56 21.28
C GLY A 40 10.73 -3.18 21.87
N ASN A 41 10.64 -4.36 22.46
CA ASN A 41 11.81 -5.04 23.02
C ASN A 41 12.59 -5.82 21.95
N TRP A 42 13.90 -5.90 22.15
CA TRP A 42 14.79 -6.70 21.31
C TRP A 42 15.06 -8.07 21.92
N LEU A 43 14.73 -9.15 21.20
CA LEU A 43 15.24 -10.47 21.47
C LEU A 43 16.63 -10.60 20.82
N ARG A 44 17.64 -10.86 21.64
CA ARG A 44 19.03 -11.03 21.17
C ARG A 44 19.29 -12.49 20.80
N ASN A 45 20.09 -12.68 19.76
CA ASN A 45 20.50 -14.02 19.29
C ASN A 45 19.30 -14.93 19.07
N ALA A 46 18.34 -14.47 18.27
CA ALA A 46 17.14 -15.21 17.93
C ALA A 46 17.43 -16.23 16.81
N LEU A 47 17.11 -17.51 17.05
CA LEU A 47 17.04 -18.55 16.03
C LEU A 47 15.58 -18.72 15.62
N ILE A 48 15.29 -18.43 14.37
CA ILE A 48 13.97 -18.56 13.76
C ILE A 48 14.00 -19.80 12.87
N LYS A 49 13.29 -20.85 13.26
CA LYS A 49 13.14 -22.05 12.43
C LYS A 49 11.89 -21.96 11.59
N VAL A 50 12.01 -22.27 10.31
CA VAL A 50 10.93 -22.16 9.33
C VAL A 50 10.49 -23.53 8.88
N ASP A 51 9.19 -23.76 8.85
CA ASP A 51 8.57 -24.88 8.16
C ASP A 51 8.48 -24.57 6.66
N GLN A 52 9.25 -25.29 5.87
CA GLN A 52 9.34 -25.06 4.42
C GLN A 52 8.06 -25.37 3.65
N GLY A 53 7.19 -26.20 4.20
CA GLY A 53 5.93 -26.57 3.56
C GLY A 53 4.88 -25.46 3.64
N SER A 54 4.81 -24.81 4.82
CA SER A 54 3.83 -23.75 5.10
C SER A 54 4.41 -22.32 4.96
N GLY A 55 5.74 -22.16 4.94
CA GLY A 55 6.40 -20.86 4.98
C GLY A 55 6.23 -20.11 6.30
N ARG A 56 5.92 -20.85 7.38
CA ARG A 56 5.65 -20.28 8.71
C ARG A 56 6.80 -20.53 9.70
N VAL A 57 6.90 -19.66 10.68
CA VAL A 57 7.79 -19.86 11.83
C VAL A 57 7.31 -21.09 12.61
N LYS A 58 8.16 -22.10 12.68
CA LYS A 58 7.91 -23.36 13.40
C LYS A 58 8.32 -23.26 14.87
N GLU A 59 9.41 -22.53 15.13
CA GLU A 59 10.00 -22.40 16.46
C GLU A 59 10.78 -21.08 16.52
N LEU A 60 10.66 -20.37 17.63
CA LEU A 60 11.49 -19.22 17.97
C LEU A 60 12.31 -19.55 19.22
N ALA A 61 13.64 -19.63 19.07
CA ALA A 61 14.57 -19.99 20.13
C ALA A 61 15.73 -18.98 20.25
N SER A 62 16.59 -19.16 21.23
CA SER A 62 17.86 -18.44 21.32
C SER A 62 19.00 -19.33 20.86
N TYR A 63 20.04 -18.73 20.28
CA TYR A 63 21.25 -19.43 19.91
C TYR A 63 22.49 -18.88 20.65
N THR A 64 23.50 -19.72 20.83
CA THR A 64 24.83 -19.34 21.37
C THR A 64 25.92 -19.34 20.30
N THR A 65 25.72 -20.12 19.24
CA THR A 65 26.65 -20.26 18.12
C THR A 65 25.85 -20.44 16.82
N VAL A 66 26.23 -19.72 15.77
CA VAL A 66 25.66 -19.91 14.45
C VAL A 66 26.11 -21.24 13.90
N SER A 67 25.19 -22.13 13.61
CA SER A 67 25.48 -23.40 12.93
C SER A 67 25.42 -23.19 11.43
N LYS A 68 26.54 -23.35 10.74
CA LYS A 68 26.57 -23.32 9.28
C LYS A 68 26.20 -24.70 8.75
N ASP A 69 25.04 -24.80 8.16
CA ASP A 69 24.63 -25.97 7.41
C ASP A 69 25.24 -25.91 6.00
N ASN A 70 25.85 -27.04 5.57
CA ASN A 70 26.38 -27.18 4.21
C ASN A 70 25.29 -27.27 3.12
N SER A 71 24.02 -27.42 3.50
CA SER A 71 22.90 -27.45 2.55
C SER A 71 22.56 -26.06 1.99
N GLY A 72 23.07 -24.98 2.60
CA GLY A 72 22.73 -23.60 2.24
C GLY A 72 21.34 -23.17 2.71
N SER A 73 20.63 -23.97 3.53
CA SER A 73 19.30 -23.64 4.04
C SER A 73 19.34 -22.76 5.30
N SER A 74 20.51 -22.48 5.86
CA SER A 74 20.70 -21.57 6.99
C SER A 74 21.19 -20.19 6.54
N LEU A 75 20.68 -19.13 7.18
CA LEU A 75 21.04 -17.73 6.91
C LEU A 75 21.57 -17.08 8.18
N ASP A 76 22.79 -16.55 8.11
CA ASP A 76 23.44 -15.83 9.20
C ASP A 76 23.18 -14.32 9.08
N LEU A 77 22.35 -13.80 9.97
CA LEU A 77 22.00 -12.38 10.15
C LEU A 77 22.39 -11.92 11.56
N SER A 78 23.44 -12.50 12.14
CA SER A 78 23.88 -12.22 13.52
C SER A 78 24.39 -10.79 13.72
N ASP A 79 24.74 -10.10 12.64
CA ASP A 79 25.13 -8.68 12.60
C ASP A 79 23.98 -7.72 12.26
N GLN A 80 22.75 -8.21 12.13
CA GLN A 80 21.61 -7.44 11.66
C GLN A 80 20.57 -7.17 12.75
N PHE A 81 19.78 -6.10 12.52
CA PHE A 81 18.51 -5.84 13.20
C PHE A 81 17.38 -6.37 12.32
N CYS A 82 16.70 -7.40 12.80
CA CYS A 82 15.59 -8.04 12.13
C CYS A 82 14.25 -7.49 12.61
N LEU A 83 13.32 -7.33 11.69
CA LEU A 83 11.94 -6.94 11.94
C LEU A 83 11.00 -7.87 11.18
N PRO A 84 9.72 -7.95 11.57
CA PRO A 84 8.70 -8.51 10.68
C PRO A 84 8.69 -7.76 9.34
N GLY A 85 8.31 -8.43 8.27
CA GLY A 85 8.05 -7.79 6.99
C GLY A 85 7.06 -6.64 7.12
N LEU A 86 7.34 -5.53 6.44
CA LEU A 86 6.51 -4.32 6.50
C LEU A 86 5.22 -4.51 5.71
N ILE A 87 4.19 -3.77 6.14
CA ILE A 87 2.85 -3.76 5.53
C ILE A 87 2.54 -2.35 5.08
N ASP A 88 2.21 -2.17 3.80
CA ASP A 88 1.71 -0.92 3.23
C ASP A 88 0.21 -1.04 2.96
N MET A 89 -0.59 -0.19 3.62
CA MET A 89 -2.05 -0.28 3.60
C MET A 89 -2.70 0.54 2.48
N HIS A 90 -1.89 1.23 1.66
CA HIS A 90 -2.40 2.02 0.55
C HIS A 90 -1.38 2.06 -0.58
N THR A 91 -1.56 1.21 -1.57
CA THR A 91 -0.71 1.16 -2.77
C THR A 91 -1.55 1.01 -4.03
N HIS A 92 -0.94 1.35 -5.17
CA HIS A 92 -1.42 1.13 -6.53
C HIS A 92 -0.33 0.40 -7.32
N ILE A 93 -0.12 -0.88 -7.01
CA ILE A 93 1.05 -1.65 -7.48
C ILE A 93 1.09 -1.76 -9.01
N SER A 94 -0.05 -1.90 -9.66
CA SER A 94 -0.11 -2.03 -11.11
C SER A 94 -0.28 -0.70 -11.85
N GLU A 95 -0.21 0.43 -11.14
CA GLU A 95 -0.35 1.75 -11.73
C GLU A 95 0.92 2.58 -11.59
N ASP A 96 1.12 3.48 -12.53
CA ASP A 96 2.06 4.58 -12.49
C ASP A 96 1.27 5.83 -12.85
N VAL A 97 1.04 6.70 -11.86
CA VAL A 97 0.18 7.89 -12.02
C VAL A 97 1.01 9.09 -12.47
N SER A 98 2.31 8.91 -12.67
CA SER A 98 3.14 9.91 -13.32
C SER A 98 2.76 9.98 -14.80
N GLY A 99 2.16 11.08 -15.26
CA GLY A 99 1.98 11.31 -16.66
C GLY A 99 0.57 11.61 -17.13
N ASP A 100 0.29 11.27 -18.37
CA ASP A 100 -0.96 11.58 -19.07
C ASP A 100 -2.06 10.56 -18.70
N LEU A 101 -3.10 11.00 -17.99
CA LEU A 101 -4.24 10.15 -17.65
C LEU A 101 -4.94 9.52 -18.88
N ILE A 102 -4.73 10.06 -20.10
CA ILE A 102 -5.23 9.47 -21.34
C ILE A 102 -4.59 8.11 -21.63
N GLU A 103 -3.39 7.85 -21.11
CA GLU A 103 -2.75 6.54 -21.27
C GLU A 103 -3.63 5.42 -20.73
N PHE A 104 -4.39 5.63 -19.67
CA PHE A 104 -5.33 4.64 -19.14
C PHE A 104 -6.41 4.22 -20.14
N TYR A 105 -6.72 5.06 -21.14
CA TYR A 105 -7.70 4.71 -22.18
C TYR A 105 -7.13 3.82 -23.27
N THR A 106 -5.81 3.79 -23.42
CA THR A 106 -5.13 3.11 -24.52
C THR A 106 -4.25 1.95 -24.09
N ILE A 107 -3.74 1.96 -22.85
CA ILE A 107 -2.91 0.86 -22.33
C ILE A 107 -3.73 -0.41 -22.15
N SER A 108 -3.19 -1.53 -22.59
CA SER A 108 -3.84 -2.83 -22.38
C SER A 108 -3.64 -3.33 -20.95
N GLN A 109 -4.57 -4.17 -20.46
CA GLN A 109 -4.43 -4.81 -19.14
C GLN A 109 -3.11 -5.59 -19.02
N GLU A 110 -2.61 -6.20 -20.11
CA GLU A 110 -1.35 -6.94 -20.09
C GLU A 110 -0.12 -6.02 -19.95
N GLU A 111 -0.16 -4.84 -20.57
CA GLU A 111 0.91 -3.84 -20.40
C GLU A 111 0.90 -3.29 -18.99
N GLN A 112 -0.26 -2.96 -18.44
CA GLN A 112 -0.38 -2.54 -17.04
C GLN A 112 0.07 -3.63 -16.07
N LEU A 113 -0.23 -4.90 -16.36
CA LEU A 113 0.25 -6.03 -15.56
C LEU A 113 1.79 -6.16 -15.60
N LYS A 114 2.44 -5.83 -16.72
CA LYS A 114 3.92 -5.79 -16.79
C LYS A 114 4.49 -4.72 -15.86
N ILE A 115 3.88 -3.54 -15.82
CA ILE A 115 4.23 -2.48 -14.85
C ILE A 115 4.07 -3.03 -13.43
N GLY A 116 2.94 -3.64 -13.14
CA GLY A 116 2.64 -4.24 -11.84
C GLY A 116 3.66 -5.28 -11.39
N ARG A 117 4.12 -6.16 -12.27
CA ARG A 117 5.16 -7.16 -11.95
C ARG A 117 6.49 -6.50 -11.55
N VAL A 118 6.86 -5.42 -12.21
CA VAL A 118 8.08 -4.64 -11.86
C VAL A 118 7.91 -3.97 -10.51
N ASN A 119 6.82 -3.25 -10.30
CA ASN A 119 6.51 -2.52 -9.08
C ASN A 119 6.36 -3.46 -7.88
N ALA A 120 5.70 -4.61 -8.05
CA ALA A 120 5.58 -5.63 -7.00
C ALA A 120 6.95 -6.12 -6.52
N ARG A 121 7.85 -6.40 -7.47
CA ARG A 121 9.22 -6.79 -7.11
C ARG A 121 9.95 -5.68 -6.38
N ILE A 122 9.89 -4.44 -6.86
CA ILE A 122 10.54 -3.28 -6.23
C ILE A 122 10.02 -3.07 -4.81
N THR A 123 8.69 -3.14 -4.62
CA THR A 123 8.03 -3.00 -3.32
C THR A 123 8.46 -4.10 -2.34
N LEU A 124 8.53 -5.36 -2.80
CA LEU A 124 9.04 -6.47 -1.99
C LEU A 124 10.51 -6.24 -1.59
N MET A 125 11.38 -5.82 -2.54
CA MET A 125 12.81 -5.56 -2.27
C MET A 125 13.02 -4.38 -1.32
N ALA A 126 12.05 -3.46 -1.21
CA ALA A 126 12.02 -2.38 -0.23
C ALA A 126 11.53 -2.83 1.17
N GLY A 127 11.25 -4.14 1.36
CA GLY A 127 10.90 -4.72 2.65
C GLY A 127 9.40 -4.81 2.93
N PHE A 128 8.55 -4.42 2.01
CA PHE A 128 7.10 -4.55 2.15
C PHE A 128 6.67 -5.95 1.67
N THR A 129 6.48 -6.86 2.61
CA THR A 129 6.10 -8.26 2.32
C THR A 129 4.60 -8.45 2.15
N THR A 130 3.81 -7.47 2.60
CA THR A 130 2.35 -7.44 2.43
C THR A 130 1.92 -6.03 2.03
N VAL A 131 0.96 -5.93 1.11
CA VAL A 131 0.33 -4.66 0.72
C VAL A 131 -1.18 -4.80 0.63
N ARG A 132 -1.89 -3.70 0.88
CA ARG A 132 -3.27 -3.51 0.46
C ARG A 132 -3.26 -2.60 -0.76
N ASP A 133 -3.53 -3.19 -1.93
CA ASP A 133 -3.72 -2.45 -3.17
C ASP A 133 -5.16 -1.94 -3.21
N VAL A 134 -5.33 -0.63 -3.20
CA VAL A 134 -6.65 -0.03 -2.97
C VAL A 134 -7.43 0.25 -4.25
N GLY A 135 -7.10 -0.44 -5.32
CA GLY A 135 -7.85 -0.44 -6.56
C GLY A 135 -7.04 0.05 -7.76
N VAL A 136 -7.63 -0.15 -8.92
CA VAL A 136 -7.02 0.13 -10.23
C VAL A 136 -8.06 0.73 -11.17
N TYR A 137 -7.61 1.52 -12.15
CA TYR A 137 -8.46 2.03 -13.21
C TYR A 137 -8.81 0.95 -14.23
N ILE A 138 -7.85 0.09 -14.63
CA ILE A 138 -8.15 -1.05 -15.51
C ILE A 138 -8.57 -2.24 -14.65
N ALA A 139 -9.87 -2.47 -14.56
CA ALA A 139 -10.49 -3.43 -13.67
C ALA A 139 -9.78 -4.81 -13.64
N TRP A 140 -9.55 -5.32 -12.42
CA TRP A 140 -9.01 -6.66 -12.14
C TRP A 140 -7.52 -6.85 -12.45
N THR A 141 -6.76 -5.82 -12.80
CA THR A 141 -5.31 -5.95 -13.02
C THR A 141 -4.59 -6.30 -11.71
N ASP A 142 -4.97 -5.65 -10.60
CA ASP A 142 -4.48 -5.94 -9.24
C ASP A 142 -4.72 -7.40 -8.84
N LYS A 143 -5.93 -7.92 -9.12
CA LYS A 143 -6.26 -9.33 -8.84
C LYS A 143 -5.42 -10.30 -9.67
N LYS A 144 -5.24 -10.02 -10.96
CA LYS A 144 -4.38 -10.84 -11.82
C LYS A 144 -2.95 -10.90 -11.27
N LEU A 145 -2.41 -9.74 -10.88
CA LEU A 145 -1.07 -9.66 -10.30
C LEU A 145 -0.97 -10.43 -9.00
N ARG A 146 -1.94 -10.28 -8.08
CA ARG A 146 -2.03 -11.06 -6.84
C ARG A 146 -1.99 -12.56 -7.14
N ASP A 147 -2.84 -13.02 -8.05
CA ASP A 147 -2.97 -14.44 -8.38
C ASP A 147 -1.66 -15.00 -8.97
N GLU A 148 -0.90 -14.21 -9.75
CA GLU A 148 0.43 -14.58 -10.25
C GLU A 148 1.48 -14.67 -9.13
N ILE A 149 1.43 -13.74 -8.16
CA ILE A 149 2.34 -13.74 -7.01
C ILE A 149 2.05 -14.93 -6.10
N ASP A 150 0.78 -15.22 -5.82
CA ASP A 150 0.35 -16.36 -5.00
C ASP A 150 0.72 -17.69 -5.67
N ALA A 151 0.63 -17.76 -7.00
CA ALA A 151 1.11 -18.91 -7.79
C ALA A 151 2.65 -18.97 -7.91
N LYS A 152 3.40 -18.03 -7.31
CA LYS A 152 4.87 -17.92 -7.39
C LYS A 152 5.41 -17.75 -8.84
N MET A 153 4.58 -17.22 -9.74
CA MET A 153 4.95 -16.91 -11.11
C MET A 153 5.76 -15.62 -11.22
N THR A 154 5.53 -14.68 -10.32
CA THR A 154 6.29 -13.43 -10.19
C THR A 154 6.60 -13.12 -8.73
N PRO A 155 7.79 -12.55 -8.40
CA PRO A 155 8.08 -12.09 -7.06
C PRO A 155 7.29 -10.83 -6.72
N GLY A 156 6.70 -10.79 -5.53
CA GLY A 156 5.94 -9.64 -5.04
C GLY A 156 5.49 -9.82 -3.59
N PRO A 157 4.92 -8.77 -2.98
CA PRO A 157 4.32 -8.84 -1.67
C PRO A 157 3.05 -9.70 -1.69
N ARG A 158 2.59 -10.16 -0.54
CA ARG A 158 1.22 -10.68 -0.36
C ARG A 158 0.26 -9.51 -0.59
N MET A 159 -0.62 -9.62 -1.58
CA MET A 159 -1.53 -8.54 -1.94
C MET A 159 -2.94 -8.79 -1.41
N LYS A 160 -3.58 -7.73 -0.90
CA LYS A 160 -5.02 -7.62 -0.67
C LYS A 160 -5.56 -6.60 -1.66
N VAL A 161 -6.50 -7.00 -2.52
CA VAL A 161 -6.88 -6.26 -3.73
C VAL A 161 -8.35 -5.84 -3.71
N ALA A 162 -8.65 -4.72 -4.38
CA ALA A 162 -9.99 -4.15 -4.48
C ALA A 162 -10.70 -4.42 -5.81
N GLY A 163 -9.96 -4.80 -6.85
CA GLY A 163 -10.49 -5.07 -8.18
C GLY A 163 -10.72 -3.82 -9.03
N TYR A 164 -11.40 -2.81 -8.51
CA TYR A 164 -11.58 -1.47 -9.09
C TYR A 164 -12.28 -0.52 -8.10
N TYR A 165 -12.20 0.78 -8.36
CA TYR A 165 -12.85 1.81 -7.54
C TYR A 165 -14.37 1.81 -7.73
N LEU A 166 -15.14 2.01 -6.65
CA LEU A 166 -16.55 2.39 -6.73
C LEU A 166 -16.67 3.91 -6.59
N THR A 167 -17.20 4.58 -7.60
CA THR A 167 -17.24 6.04 -7.73
C THR A 167 -18.53 6.50 -8.43
N ILE A 168 -18.83 7.79 -8.32
CA ILE A 168 -19.94 8.41 -9.05
C ILE A 168 -19.50 8.86 -10.44
N PRO A 169 -20.44 9.08 -11.40
CA PRO A 169 -20.13 9.75 -12.66
C PRO A 169 -19.55 11.16 -12.43
N GLY A 170 -18.38 11.44 -13.03
CA GLY A 170 -17.64 12.69 -12.85
C GLY A 170 -16.95 12.82 -11.52
N GLY A 171 -16.85 11.74 -10.72
CA GLY A 171 -16.17 11.73 -9.43
C GLY A 171 -14.66 11.47 -9.56
N GLY A 172 -13.95 11.62 -8.43
CA GLY A 172 -12.50 11.48 -8.35
C GLY A 172 -11.93 10.12 -8.71
N GLY A 173 -12.77 9.07 -8.72
CA GLY A 173 -12.37 7.73 -9.15
C GLY A 173 -12.71 7.42 -10.61
N GLU A 174 -13.38 8.30 -11.33
CA GLU A 174 -13.58 8.18 -12.77
C GLU A 174 -12.44 8.91 -13.49
N VAL A 175 -11.71 8.22 -14.37
CA VAL A 175 -10.72 8.89 -15.22
C VAL A 175 -11.46 9.73 -16.27
N ALA A 176 -11.67 11.00 -15.97
CA ALA A 176 -12.30 11.95 -16.89
C ALA A 176 -11.25 13.01 -17.28
N VAL A 177 -10.84 13.01 -18.54
CA VAL A 177 -9.85 13.97 -19.06
C VAL A 177 -10.54 15.05 -19.88
N PRO A 178 -10.44 16.33 -19.48
CA PRO A 178 -11.06 17.43 -20.21
C PRO A 178 -10.58 17.50 -21.66
N GLY A 179 -11.53 17.66 -22.59
CA GLY A 179 -11.23 17.77 -24.02
C GLY A 179 -10.93 16.45 -24.74
N TYR A 180 -11.02 15.29 -24.06
CA TYR A 180 -10.96 14.02 -24.75
C TYR A 180 -12.27 13.76 -25.52
N GLU A 181 -12.17 13.64 -26.84
CA GLU A 181 -13.32 13.44 -27.75
C GLU A 181 -13.52 11.95 -28.11
N GLY A 182 -12.63 11.05 -27.65
CA GLY A 182 -12.71 9.61 -27.90
C GLY A 182 -13.72 8.91 -26.99
N GLU A 183 -13.97 7.64 -27.29
CA GLU A 183 -14.79 6.78 -26.45
C GLU A 183 -13.97 6.27 -25.26
N VAL A 184 -14.46 6.50 -24.03
CA VAL A 184 -13.85 5.98 -22.80
C VAL A 184 -14.18 4.49 -22.69
N PRO A 185 -13.19 3.59 -22.57
CA PRO A 185 -13.43 2.16 -22.51
C PRO A 185 -14.26 1.75 -21.27
N ASP A 186 -15.19 0.83 -21.44
CA ASP A 186 -16.10 0.38 -20.37
C ASP A 186 -15.37 -0.21 -19.15
N HIS A 187 -14.21 -0.85 -19.37
CA HIS A 187 -13.45 -1.48 -18.28
C HIS A 187 -12.83 -0.46 -17.30
N ILE A 188 -12.60 0.80 -17.74
CA ILE A 188 -12.16 1.91 -16.88
C ILE A 188 -13.32 2.44 -16.04
N ARG A 189 -14.56 2.28 -16.52
CA ARG A 189 -15.79 2.74 -15.85
C ARG A 189 -16.50 1.64 -15.08
N ALA A 190 -15.82 0.50 -14.83
CA ALA A 190 -16.44 -0.69 -14.21
C ALA A 190 -17.15 -0.36 -12.89
N GLY A 191 -16.60 0.52 -12.06
CA GLY A 191 -17.14 0.90 -10.76
C GLY A 191 -18.04 2.14 -10.74
N VAL A 192 -18.25 2.79 -11.88
CA VAL A 192 -19.09 4.01 -11.93
C VAL A 192 -20.56 3.66 -11.73
N ALA A 193 -21.21 4.30 -10.75
CA ALA A 193 -22.62 4.11 -10.42
C ALA A 193 -23.24 5.34 -9.76
N ARG A 194 -24.55 5.40 -9.66
CA ARG A 194 -25.30 6.41 -8.90
C ARG A 194 -26.55 5.78 -8.27
N GLY A 195 -26.78 6.10 -7.00
CA GLY A 195 -27.88 5.58 -6.20
C GLY A 195 -27.54 4.26 -5.48
N ALA A 196 -28.16 4.08 -4.32
CA ALA A 196 -27.87 2.99 -3.39
C ALA A 196 -27.98 1.59 -4.04
N ASP A 197 -29.04 1.34 -4.82
CA ASP A 197 -29.25 0.03 -5.45
C ASP A 197 -28.16 -0.27 -6.50
N ALA A 198 -27.74 0.72 -7.31
CA ALA A 198 -26.69 0.54 -8.29
C ALA A 198 -25.33 0.25 -7.62
N PHE A 199 -25.01 0.94 -6.52
CA PHE A 199 -23.81 0.65 -5.74
C PHE A 199 -23.86 -0.71 -5.07
N ARG A 200 -25.02 -1.16 -4.60
CA ARG A 200 -25.22 -2.52 -4.07
C ARG A 200 -24.88 -3.58 -5.13
N GLU A 201 -25.35 -3.41 -6.35
CA GLU A 201 -25.05 -4.34 -7.46
C GLU A 201 -23.55 -4.28 -7.85
N LYS A 202 -22.91 -3.10 -7.82
CA LYS A 202 -21.45 -3.00 -8.03
C LYS A 202 -20.68 -3.70 -6.92
N ALA A 203 -21.08 -3.54 -5.65
CA ALA A 203 -20.45 -4.22 -4.52
C ALA A 203 -20.53 -5.77 -4.67
N LYS A 204 -21.69 -6.32 -5.06
CA LYS A 204 -21.82 -7.75 -5.35
C LYS A 204 -20.83 -8.22 -6.39
N ARG A 205 -20.70 -7.48 -7.50
CA ARG A 205 -19.76 -7.84 -8.59
C ARG A 205 -18.30 -7.82 -8.13
N VAL A 206 -17.92 -6.85 -7.30
CA VAL A 206 -16.58 -6.79 -6.72
C VAL A 206 -16.30 -8.00 -5.82
N ILE A 207 -17.28 -8.36 -4.98
CA ILE A 207 -17.22 -9.52 -4.07
C ILE A 207 -17.13 -10.83 -4.88
N GLU A 208 -18.02 -11.02 -5.84
CA GLU A 208 -18.09 -12.22 -6.71
C GLU A 208 -16.85 -12.36 -7.59
N GLY A 209 -16.25 -11.22 -7.98
CA GLY A 209 -14.98 -11.17 -8.72
C GLY A 209 -13.77 -11.60 -7.89
N GLY A 210 -13.89 -11.73 -6.57
CA GLY A 210 -12.85 -12.22 -5.67
C GLY A 210 -11.90 -11.15 -5.18
N ALA A 211 -12.38 -9.91 -5.02
CA ALA A 211 -11.67 -8.87 -4.28
C ALA A 211 -11.59 -9.19 -2.78
N ASP A 212 -10.52 -8.74 -2.12
CA ASP A 212 -10.31 -8.94 -0.68
C ASP A 212 -10.98 -7.82 0.16
N HIS A 213 -11.23 -6.67 -0.43
CA HIS A 213 -11.92 -5.53 0.17
C HIS A 213 -12.59 -4.68 -0.92
N ILE A 214 -13.42 -3.73 -0.53
CA ILE A 214 -14.04 -2.77 -1.45
C ILE A 214 -13.47 -1.39 -1.21
N LYS A 215 -13.06 -0.68 -2.28
CA LYS A 215 -12.62 0.72 -2.25
C LYS A 215 -13.68 1.63 -2.82
N LEU A 216 -14.08 2.62 -2.01
CA LEU A 216 -14.96 3.71 -2.40
C LEU A 216 -14.18 5.00 -2.64
N ILE A 217 -14.67 5.84 -3.55
CA ILE A 217 -14.24 7.23 -3.68
C ILE A 217 -15.41 8.10 -3.19
N ALA A 218 -15.33 8.49 -1.90
CA ALA A 218 -16.44 9.17 -1.22
C ALA A 218 -16.36 10.70 -1.30
N SER A 219 -15.19 11.24 -1.61
CA SER A 219 -14.99 12.68 -1.85
C SER A 219 -14.20 12.94 -3.12
N GLY A 220 -14.13 14.18 -3.53
CA GLY A 220 -13.22 14.61 -4.57
C GLY A 220 -11.77 14.31 -4.23
N ALA A 221 -10.93 14.16 -5.27
CA ALA A 221 -9.54 13.77 -5.19
C ALA A 221 -8.59 14.89 -5.63
N VAL A 222 -7.35 14.83 -5.14
CA VAL A 222 -6.28 15.75 -5.55
C VAL A 222 -5.90 15.51 -7.01
N LEU A 223 -5.73 14.25 -7.40
CA LEU A 223 -5.27 13.85 -8.74
C LEU A 223 -6.44 13.49 -9.69
N ALA A 224 -7.49 14.31 -9.70
CA ALA A 224 -8.61 14.14 -10.62
C ALA A 224 -9.09 15.50 -11.13
N TYR A 225 -9.36 15.61 -12.42
CA TYR A 225 -9.85 16.85 -13.03
C TYR A 225 -11.24 17.23 -12.53
N GLY A 226 -11.48 18.53 -12.29
CA GLY A 226 -12.78 19.07 -11.91
C GLY A 226 -13.32 18.64 -10.56
N SER A 227 -12.64 17.75 -9.88
CA SER A 227 -12.98 17.22 -8.55
C SER A 227 -12.32 18.08 -7.46
N LEU A 228 -13.05 18.41 -6.39
CA LEU A 228 -12.53 19.19 -5.27
C LEU A 228 -12.34 18.29 -4.04
N PRO A 229 -11.13 18.18 -3.46
CA PRO A 229 -10.85 17.26 -2.36
C PRO A 229 -11.80 17.36 -1.16
N GLY A 230 -12.30 18.57 -0.87
CA GLY A 230 -13.26 18.80 0.23
C GLY A 230 -14.71 18.42 -0.08
N SER A 231 -15.07 18.19 -1.35
CA SER A 231 -16.46 18.01 -1.77
C SER A 231 -16.94 16.58 -1.62
N PRO A 232 -18.10 16.33 -1.01
CA PRO A 232 -18.72 15.00 -0.99
C PRO A 232 -19.10 14.57 -2.42
N GLU A 233 -18.86 13.30 -2.75
CA GLU A 233 -19.26 12.69 -4.01
C GLU A 233 -20.30 11.59 -3.80
N MET A 234 -20.11 10.70 -2.85
CA MET A 234 -21.10 9.70 -2.49
C MET A 234 -21.96 10.17 -1.31
N THR A 235 -23.24 9.84 -1.34
CA THR A 235 -24.13 10.04 -0.18
C THR A 235 -23.89 8.95 0.88
N GLN A 236 -24.32 9.22 2.11
CA GLN A 236 -24.24 8.23 3.18
C GLN A 236 -25.03 6.96 2.86
N GLU A 237 -26.19 7.07 2.18
CA GLU A 237 -27.01 5.93 1.76
C GLU A 237 -26.32 5.07 0.71
N GLU A 238 -25.61 5.69 -0.25
CA GLU A 238 -24.85 4.97 -1.27
C GLU A 238 -23.69 4.18 -0.61
N ILE A 239 -22.95 4.81 0.31
CA ILE A 239 -21.89 4.15 1.08
C ILE A 239 -22.45 3.01 1.93
N ALA A 240 -23.57 3.24 2.65
CA ALA A 240 -24.21 2.25 3.48
C ALA A 240 -24.67 1.02 2.68
N ALA A 241 -25.20 1.21 1.47
CA ALA A 241 -25.59 0.12 0.59
C ALA A 241 -24.42 -0.81 0.22
N VAL A 242 -23.23 -0.26 0.01
CA VAL A 242 -22.01 -1.05 -0.23
C VAL A 242 -21.57 -1.78 1.04
N VAL A 243 -21.56 -1.08 2.19
CA VAL A 243 -21.15 -1.66 3.48
C VAL A 243 -22.07 -2.81 3.88
N GLU A 244 -23.39 -2.65 3.74
CA GLU A 244 -24.38 -3.70 4.01
C GLU A 244 -24.14 -4.96 3.16
N GLU A 245 -23.79 -4.78 1.87
CA GLU A 245 -23.52 -5.91 0.99
C GLU A 245 -22.21 -6.61 1.37
N ALA A 246 -21.16 -5.84 1.64
CA ALA A 246 -19.85 -6.34 2.06
C ALA A 246 -19.93 -7.13 3.39
N GLN A 247 -20.73 -6.67 4.34
CA GLN A 247 -20.90 -7.33 5.64
C GLN A 247 -21.46 -8.76 5.53
N LYS A 248 -22.27 -9.06 4.50
CA LYS A 248 -22.82 -10.42 4.28
C LYS A 248 -21.74 -11.48 4.06
N THR A 249 -20.58 -11.06 3.57
CA THR A 249 -19.45 -11.94 3.28
C THR A 249 -18.23 -11.69 4.18
N GLY A 250 -18.33 -10.74 5.11
CA GLY A 250 -17.23 -10.36 6.00
C GLY A 250 -16.14 -9.50 5.33
N ILE A 251 -16.37 -9.06 4.08
CA ILE A 251 -15.44 -8.19 3.35
C ILE A 251 -15.50 -6.78 3.95
N ARG A 252 -14.34 -6.13 4.07
CA ARG A 252 -14.22 -4.78 4.62
C ARG A 252 -14.34 -3.73 3.52
N VAL A 253 -14.84 -2.55 3.88
CA VAL A 253 -14.94 -1.41 2.98
C VAL A 253 -13.99 -0.33 3.47
N THR A 254 -13.22 0.25 2.54
CA THR A 254 -12.37 1.42 2.77
C THR A 254 -12.82 2.58 1.88
N ALA A 255 -12.65 3.81 2.33
CA ALA A 255 -13.09 4.99 1.60
C ALA A 255 -11.96 6.01 1.44
N HIS A 256 -11.66 6.38 0.19
CA HIS A 256 -11.00 7.63 -0.10
C HIS A 256 -11.91 8.77 0.35
N ALA A 257 -11.46 9.61 1.26
CA ALA A 257 -12.18 10.79 1.69
C ALA A 257 -11.23 11.86 2.24
N HIS A 258 -11.19 13.01 1.58
CA HIS A 258 -10.45 14.18 2.07
C HIS A 258 -11.33 15.07 2.94
N GLY A 259 -12.56 15.36 2.50
CA GLY A 259 -13.45 16.33 3.13
C GLY A 259 -14.09 15.85 4.43
N ALA A 260 -14.21 16.73 5.44
CA ALA A 260 -14.76 16.38 6.75
C ALA A 260 -16.17 15.76 6.68
N LEU A 261 -17.05 16.27 5.82
CA LEU A 261 -18.41 15.72 5.67
C LEU A 261 -18.37 14.31 5.11
N SER A 262 -17.60 14.06 4.05
CA SER A 262 -17.47 12.74 3.42
C SER A 262 -16.86 11.71 4.39
N ILE A 263 -15.87 12.12 5.18
CA ILE A 263 -15.26 11.28 6.22
C ILE A 263 -16.31 10.86 7.24
N LYS A 264 -17.09 11.82 7.77
CA LYS A 264 -18.14 11.54 8.76
C LYS A 264 -19.22 10.62 8.19
N GLN A 265 -19.68 10.89 6.96
CA GLN A 265 -20.66 10.05 6.27
C GLN A 265 -20.14 8.62 6.09
N ALA A 266 -18.88 8.45 5.66
CA ALA A 266 -18.27 7.15 5.48
C ALA A 266 -18.14 6.38 6.80
N ILE A 267 -17.70 7.04 7.88
CA ILE A 267 -17.60 6.45 9.22
C ILE A 267 -18.98 6.00 9.70
N LEU A 268 -19.99 6.86 9.62
CA LEU A 268 -21.35 6.56 10.06
C LEU A 268 -22.03 5.47 9.23
N ALA A 269 -21.66 5.35 7.95
CA ALA A 269 -22.09 4.25 7.07
C ALA A 269 -21.40 2.92 7.39
N GLY A 270 -20.34 2.90 8.21
CA GLY A 270 -19.71 1.68 8.73
C GLY A 270 -18.44 1.22 8.01
N VAL A 271 -17.77 2.07 7.24
CA VAL A 271 -16.45 1.74 6.66
C VAL A 271 -15.44 1.40 7.75
N LYS A 272 -14.36 0.67 7.40
CA LYS A 272 -13.34 0.21 8.36
C LYS A 272 -12.06 1.02 8.32
N SER A 273 -11.80 1.73 7.22
CA SER A 273 -10.69 2.67 7.13
C SER A 273 -11.03 3.85 6.22
N ILE A 274 -10.43 5.00 6.51
CA ILE A 274 -10.44 6.21 5.69
C ILE A 274 -9.04 6.43 5.15
N GLU A 275 -8.95 6.60 3.85
CA GLU A 275 -7.71 6.91 3.14
C GLU A 275 -7.56 8.42 3.02
N HIS A 276 -6.33 8.92 3.17
CA HIS A 276 -5.91 10.32 3.15
C HIS A 276 -6.40 11.16 4.34
N ALA A 277 -7.70 11.26 4.59
CA ALA A 277 -8.33 12.03 5.66
C ALA A 277 -7.81 13.47 5.79
N SER A 278 -7.41 14.12 4.68
CA SER A 278 -6.62 15.35 4.70
C SER A 278 -7.29 16.51 5.45
N LEU A 279 -8.60 16.71 5.24
CA LEU A 279 -9.38 17.80 5.80
C LEU A 279 -10.31 17.34 6.93
N ILE A 280 -9.95 16.28 7.64
CA ILE A 280 -10.72 15.77 8.77
C ILE A 280 -10.83 16.84 9.87
N ASP A 281 -12.03 17.06 10.39
CA ASP A 281 -12.26 17.96 11.53
C ASP A 281 -12.24 17.22 12.88
N ASP A 282 -12.33 17.98 13.98
CA ASP A 282 -12.27 17.41 15.32
C ASP A 282 -13.42 16.43 15.61
N GLU A 283 -14.62 16.65 15.01
CA GLU A 283 -15.75 15.71 15.09
C GLU A 283 -15.45 14.41 14.31
N GLY A 284 -14.88 14.52 13.11
CA GLY A 284 -14.47 13.36 12.30
C GLY A 284 -13.39 12.52 13.02
N ILE A 285 -12.42 13.18 13.69
CA ILE A 285 -11.41 12.51 14.52
C ILE A 285 -12.08 11.73 15.65
N GLU A 286 -13.00 12.36 16.37
CA GLU A 286 -13.71 11.68 17.47
C GLU A 286 -14.57 10.53 16.97
N LEU A 287 -15.29 10.72 15.85
CA LEU A 287 -16.07 9.64 15.23
C LEU A 287 -15.17 8.46 14.80
N ALA A 288 -14.02 8.72 14.22
CA ALA A 288 -13.06 7.66 13.85
C ALA A 288 -12.61 6.89 15.10
N ARG A 289 -12.26 7.61 16.16
CA ARG A 289 -11.81 7.04 17.44
C ARG A 289 -12.87 6.15 18.09
N ILE A 290 -14.10 6.63 18.27
CA ILE A 290 -15.17 5.88 18.97
C ILE A 290 -15.71 4.71 18.16
N ASN A 291 -15.70 4.79 16.81
CA ASN A 291 -16.14 3.71 15.94
C ASN A 291 -15.01 2.72 15.57
N GLY A 292 -13.78 2.95 16.06
CA GLY A 292 -12.63 2.10 15.76
C GLY A 292 -12.24 2.09 14.27
N VAL A 293 -12.54 3.17 13.55
CA VAL A 293 -12.16 3.33 12.14
C VAL A 293 -10.71 3.77 12.07
N SER A 294 -9.90 3.07 11.28
CA SER A 294 -8.49 3.44 11.09
C SER A 294 -8.33 4.54 10.03
N LEU A 295 -7.29 5.34 10.18
CA LEU A 295 -6.87 6.33 9.19
C LEU A 295 -5.58 5.85 8.52
N THR A 296 -5.53 5.96 7.19
CA THR A 296 -4.32 5.73 6.38
C THR A 296 -3.95 7.06 5.75
N MET A 297 -2.97 7.75 6.35
CA MET A 297 -2.62 9.12 5.96
C MET A 297 -1.22 9.15 5.35
N ASP A 298 -1.15 9.42 4.06
CA ASP A 298 0.04 9.43 3.19
C ASP A 298 0.83 10.74 3.26
N VAL A 299 1.33 11.08 4.46
CA VAL A 299 1.90 12.40 4.80
C VAL A 299 3.23 12.75 4.10
N TYR A 300 3.89 11.81 3.41
CA TYR A 300 5.04 12.07 2.53
C TYR A 300 4.60 12.51 1.13
N ASN A 301 3.53 11.94 0.60
CA ASN A 301 3.11 12.05 -0.79
C ASN A 301 3.05 13.51 -1.29
N GLY A 302 2.50 14.41 -0.47
CA GLY A 302 2.38 15.83 -0.80
C GLY A 302 3.69 16.54 -1.11
N ASP A 303 4.82 16.17 -0.45
CA ASP A 303 6.13 16.76 -0.76
C ASP A 303 6.64 16.22 -2.10
N TYR A 304 6.47 14.93 -2.39
CA TYR A 304 6.83 14.37 -3.69
C TYR A 304 6.10 15.08 -4.84
N ILE A 305 4.78 15.24 -4.73
CA ILE A 305 3.97 15.94 -5.73
C ILE A 305 4.45 17.39 -5.91
N ASN A 306 4.78 18.10 -4.82
CA ASN A 306 5.28 19.47 -4.89
C ASN A 306 6.67 19.57 -5.55
N GLU A 307 7.55 18.61 -5.32
CA GLU A 307 8.93 18.62 -5.81
C GLU A 307 9.06 18.07 -7.23
N MET A 308 8.33 17.01 -7.54
CA MET A 308 8.49 16.22 -8.76
C MET A 308 7.31 16.31 -9.72
N GLY A 309 6.11 16.64 -9.23
CA GLY A 309 4.88 16.52 -10.01
C GLY A 309 4.92 17.27 -11.35
N LEU A 310 5.51 18.47 -11.40
CA LEU A 310 5.67 19.19 -12.66
C LEU A 310 6.62 18.45 -13.64
N LEU A 311 7.68 17.83 -13.12
CA LEU A 311 8.63 17.04 -13.93
C LEU A 311 8.01 15.74 -14.43
N ASP A 312 7.14 15.15 -13.63
CA ASP A 312 6.37 13.95 -13.96
C ASP A 312 5.14 14.26 -14.86
N GLY A 313 4.96 15.52 -15.24
CA GLY A 313 3.89 15.94 -16.16
C GLY A 313 2.51 16.12 -15.52
N MET A 314 2.43 16.21 -14.19
CA MET A 314 1.17 16.44 -13.49
C MET A 314 0.56 17.80 -13.85
N PRO A 315 -0.77 17.88 -14.11
CA PRO A 315 -1.45 19.13 -14.39
C PRO A 315 -1.34 20.14 -13.23
N GLU A 316 -1.27 21.43 -13.55
CA GLU A 316 -1.21 22.51 -12.53
C GLU A 316 -2.39 22.45 -11.55
N GLU A 317 -3.59 22.07 -12.00
CA GLU A 317 -4.75 21.86 -11.14
C GLU A 317 -4.45 20.86 -10.01
N PHE A 318 -3.73 19.77 -10.28
CA PHE A 318 -3.38 18.77 -9.28
C PHE A 318 -2.36 19.32 -8.29
N LEU A 319 -1.38 20.07 -8.79
CA LEU A 319 -0.35 20.70 -7.95
C LEU A 319 -0.96 21.75 -7.01
N GLU A 320 -1.95 22.54 -7.49
CA GLU A 320 -2.67 23.50 -6.65
C GLU A 320 -3.44 22.80 -5.53
N LYS A 321 -4.24 21.78 -5.85
CA LYS A 321 -4.98 20.99 -4.86
C LYS A 321 -4.05 20.35 -3.83
N ASN A 322 -2.90 19.86 -4.27
CA ASN A 322 -1.90 19.29 -3.38
C ASN A 322 -1.34 20.32 -2.40
N ARG A 323 -0.99 21.51 -2.89
CA ARG A 323 -0.52 22.63 -2.03
C ARG A 323 -1.56 23.03 -0.98
N GLU A 324 -2.83 23.04 -1.34
CA GLU A 324 -3.93 23.39 -0.43
C GLU A 324 -4.18 22.35 0.66
N THR A 325 -3.91 21.07 0.39
CA THR A 325 -4.27 19.98 1.30
C THR A 325 -3.11 19.49 2.17
N THR A 326 -1.87 19.54 1.69
CA THR A 326 -0.71 18.86 2.30
C THR A 326 -0.45 19.27 3.75
N GLU A 327 -0.34 20.57 4.05
CA GLU A 327 -0.03 21.01 5.41
C GLU A 327 -1.22 20.84 6.37
N ILE A 328 -2.44 20.91 5.86
CA ILE A 328 -3.65 20.64 6.64
C ILE A 328 -3.70 19.16 7.02
N GLN A 329 -3.40 18.25 6.09
CA GLN A 329 -3.32 16.81 6.34
C GLN A 329 -2.30 16.50 7.45
N ARG A 330 -1.12 17.11 7.40
CA ARG A 330 -0.06 16.92 8.41
C ARG A 330 -0.46 17.45 9.80
N ALA A 331 -1.17 18.57 9.83
CA ALA A 331 -1.72 19.10 11.08
C ALA A 331 -2.79 18.15 11.67
N ASN A 332 -3.66 17.64 10.81
CA ASN A 332 -4.72 16.70 11.19
C ASN A 332 -4.18 15.30 11.54
N PHE A 333 -3.09 14.85 10.91
CA PHE A 333 -2.37 13.65 11.33
C PHE A 333 -1.91 13.76 12.80
N ARG A 334 -1.29 14.89 13.19
CA ARG A 334 -0.89 15.13 14.60
C ARG A 334 -2.08 15.11 15.55
N LYS A 335 -3.18 15.78 15.20
CA LYS A 335 -4.40 15.80 16.01
C LYS A 335 -5.00 14.40 16.17
N ALA A 336 -5.15 13.66 15.07
CA ALA A 336 -5.70 12.30 15.09
C ALA A 336 -4.83 11.35 15.92
N HIS A 337 -3.50 11.42 15.78
CA HIS A 337 -2.56 10.66 16.59
C HIS A 337 -2.69 11.00 18.08
N GLN A 338 -2.71 12.29 18.45
CA GLN A 338 -2.86 12.76 19.85
C GLN A 338 -4.22 12.36 20.45
N ALA A 339 -5.26 12.30 19.64
CA ALA A 339 -6.59 11.83 20.06
C ALA A 339 -6.67 10.30 20.20
N GLY A 340 -5.64 9.55 19.86
CA GLY A 340 -5.59 8.09 19.97
C GLY A 340 -6.35 7.36 18.86
N VAL A 341 -6.58 7.99 17.70
CA VAL A 341 -7.11 7.30 16.52
C VAL A 341 -6.08 6.30 16.02
N LYS A 342 -6.54 5.13 15.63
CA LYS A 342 -5.68 4.11 15.01
C LYS A 342 -5.22 4.59 13.63
N ILE A 343 -3.94 4.95 13.52
CA ILE A 343 -3.32 5.28 12.24
C ILE A 343 -2.47 4.09 11.80
N VAL A 344 -2.64 3.67 10.55
CA VAL A 344 -1.84 2.63 9.89
C VAL A 344 -0.96 3.24 8.81
N PHE A 345 0.13 2.55 8.49
CA PHE A 345 1.07 2.95 7.47
C PHE A 345 0.45 2.75 6.08
N GLY A 346 0.49 3.77 5.25
CA GLY A 346 0.08 3.74 3.85
C GLY A 346 0.73 4.87 3.08
N THR A 347 1.05 4.63 1.84
CA THR A 347 1.96 5.49 1.08
C THR A 347 1.33 6.16 -0.12
N ASP A 348 0.31 5.56 -0.70
CA ASP A 348 -0.22 5.94 -2.00
C ASP A 348 0.85 5.79 -3.13
N ALA A 349 1.77 4.82 -2.95
CA ALA A 349 2.77 4.52 -3.96
C ALA A 349 2.10 4.03 -5.26
N GLY A 350 2.56 4.55 -6.38
CA GLY A 350 1.93 4.68 -7.66
C GLY A 350 1.82 6.16 -8.02
N VAL A 351 1.47 7.02 -7.07
CA VAL A 351 1.59 8.49 -7.21
C VAL A 351 3.05 8.92 -7.18
N TYR A 352 3.90 8.15 -6.52
CA TYR A 352 5.35 8.27 -6.60
C TYR A 352 5.98 6.88 -6.75
N PRO A 353 7.25 6.78 -7.19
CA PRO A 353 7.86 5.51 -7.52
C PRO A 353 7.85 4.51 -6.37
N HIS A 354 7.44 3.29 -6.65
CA HIS A 354 7.57 2.16 -5.73
C HIS A 354 9.03 1.96 -5.30
N GLY A 355 9.24 1.44 -4.10
CA GLY A 355 10.57 1.32 -3.49
C GLY A 355 10.96 2.50 -2.60
N GLN A 356 10.27 3.62 -2.71
CA GLN A 356 10.44 4.78 -1.82
C GLN A 356 9.43 4.81 -0.65
N ASN A 357 8.62 3.77 -0.51
CA ASN A 357 7.56 3.66 0.49
C ASN A 357 8.06 3.97 1.91
N ALA A 358 9.26 3.53 2.28
CA ALA A 358 9.82 3.73 3.62
C ALA A 358 10.09 5.20 3.99
N LYS A 359 10.13 6.14 3.03
CA LYS A 359 10.22 7.58 3.32
C LYS A 359 9.07 8.08 4.19
N GLN A 360 7.90 7.46 4.08
CA GLN A 360 6.71 7.74 4.90
C GLN A 360 7.01 7.66 6.40
N PHE A 361 7.87 6.74 6.87
CA PHE A 361 8.23 6.61 8.29
C PHE A 361 8.82 7.89 8.88
N SER A 362 9.72 8.55 8.13
CA SER A 362 10.34 9.80 8.55
C SER A 362 9.31 10.93 8.74
N TYR A 363 8.29 10.96 7.91
CA TYR A 363 7.18 11.92 8.00
C TYR A 363 6.24 11.60 9.16
N MET A 364 5.87 10.34 9.36
CA MET A 364 5.06 9.94 10.52
C MET A 364 5.72 10.35 11.83
N THR A 365 7.04 10.13 11.95
CA THR A 365 7.79 10.53 13.15
C THR A 365 7.96 12.06 13.28
N LYS A 366 8.21 12.76 12.17
CA LYS A 366 8.24 14.23 12.12
C LYS A 366 6.91 14.84 12.60
N HIS A 367 5.80 14.15 12.36
CA HIS A 367 4.46 14.62 12.70
C HIS A 367 3.88 14.00 13.98
N GLY A 368 4.71 13.44 14.87
CA GLY A 368 4.37 13.18 16.25
C GLY A 368 4.40 11.74 16.71
N MET A 369 4.47 10.76 15.83
CA MET A 369 4.65 9.37 16.25
C MET A 369 6.05 9.12 16.79
N THR A 370 6.18 8.26 17.77
CA THR A 370 7.46 7.64 18.10
C THR A 370 7.90 6.69 17.00
N LYS A 371 9.18 6.37 16.92
CA LYS A 371 9.68 5.41 15.93
C LYS A 371 9.03 4.03 16.06
N LEU A 372 8.79 3.60 17.30
CA LEU A 372 8.07 2.35 17.56
C LEU A 372 6.63 2.40 17.04
N GLU A 373 5.90 3.47 17.30
CA GLU A 373 4.51 3.62 16.82
C GLU A 373 4.44 3.63 15.29
N ALA A 374 5.41 4.26 14.61
CA ALA A 374 5.48 4.25 13.15
C ALA A 374 5.75 2.81 12.61
N ILE A 375 6.64 2.05 13.26
CA ILE A 375 6.88 0.63 12.91
C ILE A 375 5.63 -0.20 13.20
N GLN A 376 4.97 0.00 14.34
CA GLN A 376 3.71 -0.68 14.68
C GLN A 376 2.61 -0.39 13.65
N ALA A 377 2.56 0.84 13.12
CA ALA A 377 1.61 1.21 12.07
C ALA A 377 1.81 0.39 10.78
N ALA A 378 3.04 -0.01 10.47
CA ALA A 378 3.42 -0.83 9.32
C ALA A 378 3.55 -2.33 9.64
N THR A 379 3.17 -2.77 10.83
CA THR A 379 3.27 -4.16 11.27
C THR A 379 2.00 -4.59 12.01
N VAL A 380 2.01 -4.63 13.32
CA VAL A 380 0.90 -5.19 14.13
C VAL A 380 -0.42 -4.45 13.94
N ARG A 381 -0.41 -3.10 13.82
CA ARG A 381 -1.66 -2.33 13.61
C ARG A 381 -2.23 -2.56 12.20
N ALA A 382 -1.37 -2.59 11.17
CA ALA A 382 -1.78 -2.89 9.81
C ALA A 382 -2.31 -4.33 9.69
N ALA A 383 -1.64 -5.31 10.31
CA ALA A 383 -2.09 -6.70 10.37
C ALA A 383 -3.49 -6.83 10.99
N GLU A 384 -3.76 -6.09 12.08
CA GLU A 384 -5.09 -6.04 12.71
C GLU A 384 -6.15 -5.48 11.76
N VAL A 385 -5.85 -4.37 11.09
CA VAL A 385 -6.78 -3.75 10.12
C VAL A 385 -7.01 -4.64 8.91
N LEU A 386 -6.02 -5.44 8.48
CA LEU A 386 -6.20 -6.47 7.45
C LEU A 386 -6.98 -7.70 7.93
N GLY A 387 -7.12 -7.89 9.25
CA GLY A 387 -7.70 -9.11 9.83
C GLY A 387 -6.74 -10.30 9.84
N MET A 388 -5.44 -10.04 9.84
CA MET A 388 -4.37 -11.02 9.77
C MET A 388 -3.43 -10.97 10.99
N SER A 389 -3.91 -10.48 12.13
CA SER A 389 -3.11 -10.28 13.35
C SER A 389 -2.49 -11.55 13.94
N GLN A 390 -2.94 -12.74 13.50
CA GLN A 390 -2.38 -14.04 13.91
C GLN A 390 -1.50 -14.67 12.82
N GLU A 391 -1.16 -13.91 11.76
CA GLU A 391 -0.45 -14.44 10.61
C GLU A 391 0.76 -13.60 10.20
N ILE A 392 0.68 -12.26 10.34
CA ILE A 392 1.70 -11.29 9.92
C ILE A 392 1.88 -10.17 10.95
N GLY A 393 2.89 -9.33 10.76
CA GLY A 393 3.17 -8.17 11.61
C GLY A 393 4.05 -8.48 12.82
N GLN A 394 4.31 -9.76 13.09
CA GLN A 394 5.26 -10.24 14.10
C GLN A 394 6.06 -11.42 13.54
N VAL A 395 7.17 -11.75 14.23
CA VAL A 395 7.93 -12.99 13.99
C VAL A 395 7.75 -13.88 15.21
N GLU A 396 6.72 -14.72 15.16
CA GLU A 396 6.33 -15.63 16.24
C GLU A 396 5.91 -16.99 15.67
N GLU A 397 5.88 -18.03 16.51
CA GLU A 397 5.45 -19.37 16.10
C GLU A 397 4.05 -19.34 15.49
N GLY A 398 3.89 -19.94 14.31
CA GLY A 398 2.66 -19.97 13.54
C GLY A 398 2.47 -18.81 12.56
N PHE A 399 3.19 -17.69 12.71
CA PHE A 399 3.17 -16.57 11.77
C PHE A 399 3.94 -16.89 10.48
N PHE A 400 3.62 -16.25 9.37
CA PHE A 400 4.45 -16.34 8.18
C PHE A 400 5.87 -15.84 8.49
N ALA A 401 6.86 -16.54 7.97
CA ALA A 401 8.27 -16.18 8.12
C ALA A 401 8.62 -15.03 7.16
N ASP A 402 7.98 -13.88 7.39
CA ASP A 402 8.20 -12.62 6.69
C ASP A 402 9.14 -11.77 7.53
N ILE A 403 10.39 -11.63 7.10
CA ILE A 403 11.46 -10.98 7.87
C ILE A 403 12.24 -10.04 6.97
N ILE A 404 12.49 -8.85 7.46
CA ILE A 404 13.41 -7.88 6.85
C ILE A 404 14.55 -7.57 7.79
N THR A 405 15.66 -7.04 7.25
CA THR A 405 16.75 -6.59 8.08
C THR A 405 17.29 -5.24 7.67
N VAL A 406 17.85 -4.55 8.65
CA VAL A 406 18.58 -3.29 8.51
C VAL A 406 19.90 -3.36 9.28
N SER A 407 20.89 -2.56 8.84
CA SER A 407 22.20 -2.52 9.48
C SER A 407 22.21 -1.76 10.80
N ASN A 408 21.29 -0.81 10.99
CA ASN A 408 21.22 0.05 12.17
C ASN A 408 19.90 -0.11 12.89
N ASN A 409 19.88 0.17 14.21
CA ASN A 409 18.67 0.09 15.02
C ASN A 409 17.61 1.12 14.59
N PRO A 410 16.46 0.71 14.03
CA PRO A 410 15.43 1.62 13.54
C PRO A 410 14.68 2.37 14.66
N LEU A 411 14.77 1.91 15.91
CA LEU A 411 14.25 2.65 17.07
C LEU A 411 15.17 3.83 17.46
N ILE A 412 16.42 3.84 16.95
CA ILE A 412 17.36 4.98 17.09
C ILE A 412 17.31 5.85 15.85
N ASP A 413 17.38 5.26 14.66
CA ASP A 413 17.27 5.96 13.38
C ASP A 413 16.26 5.28 12.46
N ILE A 414 15.08 5.88 12.34
CA ILE A 414 13.98 5.33 11.53
C ILE A 414 14.32 5.28 10.02
N LYS A 415 15.23 6.13 9.55
CA LYS A 415 15.69 6.14 8.16
C LYS A 415 16.43 4.87 7.75
N SER A 416 16.91 4.08 8.72
CA SER A 416 17.49 2.77 8.41
C SER A 416 16.52 1.85 7.67
N LEU A 417 15.20 2.07 7.78
CA LEU A 417 14.17 1.35 7.03
C LEU A 417 14.13 1.71 5.53
N GLU A 418 14.82 2.78 5.12
CA GLU A 418 15.00 3.12 3.70
C GLU A 418 16.09 2.29 3.01
N ASP A 419 16.90 1.53 3.79
CA ASP A 419 18.01 0.70 3.31
C ASP A 419 17.91 -0.74 3.83
N ILE A 420 16.95 -1.49 3.30
CA ILE A 420 16.71 -2.89 3.64
C ILE A 420 17.84 -3.76 3.10
N GLN A 421 18.43 -4.59 3.95
CA GLN A 421 19.58 -5.44 3.61
C GLN A 421 19.17 -6.83 3.12
N TYR A 422 18.20 -7.45 3.81
CA TYR A 422 17.66 -8.76 3.45
C TYR A 422 16.14 -8.70 3.48
N VAL A 423 15.52 -9.44 2.58
CA VAL A 423 14.06 -9.64 2.54
C VAL A 423 13.77 -11.13 2.43
N ILE A 424 13.05 -11.63 3.41
CA ILE A 424 12.54 -12.99 3.47
C ILE A 424 11.01 -12.91 3.51
N LYS A 425 10.34 -13.64 2.64
CA LYS A 425 8.88 -13.77 2.64
C LYS A 425 8.52 -15.24 2.58
N GLU A 426 7.69 -15.67 3.53
CA GLU A 426 7.26 -17.08 3.65
C GLU A 426 8.45 -18.06 3.68
N GLY A 427 9.56 -17.66 4.37
CA GLY A 427 10.77 -18.43 4.47
C GLY A 427 11.66 -18.46 3.21
N TYR A 428 11.29 -17.78 2.14
CA TYR A 428 12.10 -17.63 0.93
C TYR A 428 12.90 -16.33 0.95
N LEU A 429 14.20 -16.42 0.67
CA LEU A 429 15.10 -15.27 0.56
C LEU A 429 14.95 -14.61 -0.81
N TYR A 430 14.45 -13.38 -0.86
CA TYR A 430 14.26 -12.58 -2.07
C TYR A 430 15.35 -11.53 -2.27
N LYS A 431 15.86 -10.92 -1.20
CA LYS A 431 16.95 -9.96 -1.24
C LYS A 431 18.09 -10.42 -0.33
N ASP A 432 19.31 -10.38 -0.88
CA ASP A 432 20.55 -10.67 -0.17
C ASP A 432 21.54 -9.55 -0.51
N ARG A 433 21.96 -8.77 0.51
CA ARG A 433 22.90 -7.65 0.33
C ARG A 433 24.21 -8.02 -0.36
N ASN A 434 24.62 -9.29 -0.24
CA ASN A 434 25.89 -9.77 -0.81
C ASN A 434 25.77 -10.16 -2.29
N LYS A 435 24.56 -10.15 -2.86
CA LYS A 435 24.26 -10.57 -4.24
C LYS A 435 23.70 -9.44 -5.12
N GLN A 436 23.85 -8.19 -4.68
CA GLN A 436 23.45 -7.00 -5.44
C GLN A 436 24.45 -6.63 -6.52
#